data_b2dfde64d0aedfdb5f91a69900b64f4e
#
_entry.id   b2dfde64d0aedfdb5f91a69900b64f4e
#
_cell.length_a   1.000
_cell.length_b   1.000
_cell.length_c   1.000
_cell.angle_alpha   90.00
_cell.angle_beta   90.00
_cell.angle_gamma   90.00
#
_symmetry.space_group_name_H-M   'P 1'
#
loop_
_entity.id
_entity.type
_entity.pdbx_description
1 polymer ?
#
loop_
_entity_poly.entity_id
_entity_poly.type
_entity_poly.pdbx_seq_one_letter_code
_entity_poly.pdbx_strand_id
1 'polypeptide(L)'
;MFLVAFFFYIDGVYTIIDMATAYGSALGLNSTGLLLALLVTQLVAFPFAIIFGRLASKYSTGRLITACIIAYIGITVFAVFMKSQRQFWVLAIFVGMFQGGIQALSRSYFAKIIPSERSGEYFGLMDICGKGASFLGTLVVGAASQIFGSINIGVSMIVLLFTAGLVLFIMTDKLDSKEADLNIENGMIANNSFAEGKAVNN
;
A
#
# COMPACT_ATOMS: atom_id res chain seq x y z
N MET A 1 6.82 8.59 -10.39
CA MET A 1 7.45 7.73 -9.38
C MET A 1 6.43 7.00 -8.51
N PHE A 2 5.40 7.67 -8.01
CA PHE A 2 4.37 7.06 -7.15
C PHE A 2 3.76 5.76 -7.70
N LEU A 3 3.32 5.72 -8.97
CA LEU A 3 2.70 4.53 -9.57
C LEU A 3 3.61 3.29 -9.57
N VAL A 4 4.92 3.48 -9.70
CA VAL A 4 5.89 2.37 -9.62
C VAL A 4 6.00 1.86 -8.19
N ALA A 5 6.08 2.75 -7.21
CA ALA A 5 6.07 2.38 -5.79
C ALA A 5 4.75 1.68 -5.42
N PHE A 6 3.62 2.26 -5.87
CA PHE A 6 2.28 1.70 -5.70
C PHE A 6 2.19 0.29 -6.25
N PHE A 7 2.68 0.06 -7.47
CA PHE A 7 2.68 -1.24 -8.10
C PHE A 7 3.36 -2.30 -7.22
N PHE A 8 4.56 -2.03 -6.70
CA PHE A 8 5.30 -3.00 -5.89
C PHE A 8 4.63 -3.31 -4.54
N TYR A 9 4.20 -2.30 -3.78
CA TYR A 9 3.62 -2.60 -2.48
C TYR A 9 2.18 -3.13 -2.59
N ILE A 10 1.39 -2.70 -3.59
CA ILE A 10 0.04 -3.20 -3.78
C ILE A 10 0.04 -4.63 -4.35
N ASP A 11 1.07 -4.98 -5.15
CA ASP A 11 1.32 -6.35 -5.59
C ASP A 11 1.52 -7.28 -4.39
N GLY A 12 2.35 -6.88 -3.42
CA GLY A 12 2.50 -7.63 -2.18
C GLY A 12 1.18 -7.79 -1.41
N VAL A 13 0.36 -6.73 -1.32
CA VAL A 13 -0.95 -6.78 -0.63
C VAL A 13 -1.90 -7.76 -1.32
N TYR A 14 -2.07 -7.66 -2.62
CA TYR A 14 -2.97 -8.56 -3.37
C TYR A 14 -2.46 -9.99 -3.38
N THR A 15 -1.15 -10.20 -3.51
CA THR A 15 -0.55 -11.54 -3.45
C THR A 15 -0.84 -12.24 -2.13
N ILE A 16 -0.75 -11.54 -0.98
CA ILE A 16 -1.11 -12.11 0.32
C ILE A 16 -2.58 -12.58 0.32
N ILE A 17 -3.49 -11.80 -0.25
CA ILE A 17 -4.91 -12.11 -0.28
C ILE A 17 -5.20 -13.28 -1.22
N ASP A 18 -4.67 -13.22 -2.45
CA ASP A 18 -4.91 -14.20 -3.50
C ASP A 18 -4.30 -15.57 -3.16
N MET A 19 -3.11 -15.56 -2.51
CA MET A 19 -2.41 -16.77 -2.11
C MET A 19 -2.81 -17.30 -0.73
N ALA A 20 -3.64 -16.57 0.05
CA ALA A 20 -3.96 -16.92 1.43
C ALA A 20 -4.57 -18.33 1.55
N THR A 21 -5.54 -18.67 0.68
CA THR A 21 -6.19 -19.99 0.70
C THR A 21 -5.24 -21.09 0.23
N ALA A 22 -4.46 -20.85 -0.82
CA ALA A 22 -3.46 -21.81 -1.31
C ALA A 22 -2.39 -22.09 -0.24
N TYR A 23 -1.91 -21.04 0.40
CA TYR A 23 -0.95 -21.14 1.50
C TYR A 23 -1.52 -21.90 2.71
N GLY A 24 -2.71 -21.54 3.17
CA GLY A 24 -3.38 -22.23 4.28
C GLY A 24 -3.68 -23.70 3.97
N SER A 25 -4.09 -24.01 2.74
CA SER A 25 -4.32 -25.39 2.29
C SER A 25 -3.03 -26.20 2.26
N ALA A 26 -1.92 -25.61 1.82
CA ALA A 26 -0.60 -26.27 1.81
C ALA A 26 -0.09 -26.56 3.24
N LEU A 27 -0.51 -25.78 4.24
CA LEU A 27 -0.28 -26.04 5.66
C LEU A 27 -1.25 -27.05 6.28
N GLY A 28 -2.17 -27.61 5.50
CA GLY A 28 -3.17 -28.59 5.97
C GLY A 28 -4.31 -27.97 6.80
N LEU A 29 -4.57 -26.67 6.67
CA LEU A 29 -5.66 -25.99 7.39
C LEU A 29 -7.02 -26.30 6.76
N ASN A 30 -8.09 -26.21 7.57
CA ASN A 30 -9.44 -26.49 7.15
C ASN A 30 -9.94 -25.47 6.11
N SER A 31 -10.38 -25.96 4.92
CA SER A 31 -10.80 -25.11 3.81
C SER A 31 -11.97 -24.18 4.14
N THR A 32 -12.97 -24.66 4.90
CA THR A 32 -14.10 -23.82 5.33
C THR A 32 -13.62 -22.69 6.23
N GLY A 33 -12.69 -22.99 7.16
CA GLY A 33 -12.08 -21.98 8.01
C GLY A 33 -11.27 -20.94 7.25
N LEU A 34 -10.60 -21.33 6.15
CA LEU A 34 -9.88 -20.42 5.27
C LEU A 34 -10.84 -19.45 4.55
N LEU A 35 -11.91 -19.96 3.97
CA LEU A 35 -12.93 -19.13 3.29
C LEU A 35 -13.62 -18.16 4.24
N LEU A 36 -13.99 -18.61 5.44
CA LEU A 36 -14.57 -17.74 6.46
C LEU A 36 -13.59 -16.65 6.91
N ALA A 37 -12.31 -16.98 7.05
CA ALA A 37 -11.30 -16.00 7.39
C ALA A 37 -11.15 -14.92 6.32
N LEU A 38 -11.26 -15.26 5.01
CA LEU A 38 -11.29 -14.26 3.94
C LEU A 38 -12.51 -13.34 4.03
N LEU A 39 -13.70 -13.88 4.36
CA LEU A 39 -14.89 -13.04 4.60
C LEU A 39 -14.66 -12.07 5.77
N VAL A 40 -14.09 -12.55 6.87
CA VAL A 40 -13.75 -11.69 8.01
C VAL A 40 -12.75 -10.60 7.63
N THR A 41 -11.75 -10.92 6.80
CA THR A 41 -10.82 -9.92 6.25
C THR A 41 -11.55 -8.77 5.59
N GLN A 42 -12.54 -9.05 4.73
CA GLN A 42 -13.32 -8.01 4.05
C GLN A 42 -14.23 -7.22 4.99
N LEU A 43 -14.85 -7.90 5.95
CA LEU A 43 -15.69 -7.23 6.96
C LEU A 43 -14.86 -6.28 7.86
N VAL A 44 -13.64 -6.67 8.20
CA VAL A 44 -12.71 -5.82 8.96
C VAL A 44 -12.16 -4.68 8.12
N ALA A 45 -11.88 -4.91 6.83
CA ALA A 45 -11.31 -3.89 5.95
C ALA A 45 -12.21 -2.66 5.80
N PHE A 46 -13.54 -2.85 5.78
CA PHE A 46 -14.50 -1.77 5.59
C PHE A 46 -14.44 -0.69 6.70
N PRO A 47 -14.59 -1.00 8.01
CA PRO A 47 -14.50 0.02 9.06
C PRO A 47 -13.10 0.63 9.15
N PHE A 48 -12.04 -0.14 8.92
CA PHE A 48 -10.68 0.37 8.96
C PHE A 48 -10.37 1.32 7.79
N ALA A 49 -10.95 1.13 6.60
CA ALA A 49 -10.86 2.11 5.52
C ALA A 49 -11.40 3.48 5.96
N ILE A 50 -12.51 3.52 6.70
CA ILE A 50 -13.09 4.76 7.24
C ILE A 50 -12.18 5.36 8.33
N ILE A 51 -11.64 4.53 9.22
CA ILE A 51 -10.73 4.97 10.30
C ILE A 51 -9.48 5.60 9.70
N PHE A 52 -8.83 4.93 8.75
CA PHE A 52 -7.65 5.46 8.07
C PHE A 52 -7.95 6.71 7.24
N GLY A 53 -9.12 6.78 6.61
CA GLY A 53 -9.59 7.99 5.93
C GLY A 53 -9.69 9.19 6.87
N ARG A 54 -10.25 9.00 8.08
CA ARG A 54 -10.28 10.04 9.13
C ARG A 54 -8.89 10.36 9.68
N LEU A 55 -8.02 9.36 9.79
CA LEU A 55 -6.65 9.57 10.26
C LEU A 55 -5.84 10.42 9.28
N ALA A 56 -6.09 10.28 7.98
CA ALA A 56 -5.45 11.07 6.93
C ALA A 56 -5.81 12.57 6.95
N SER A 57 -6.86 12.98 7.69
CA SER A 57 -7.16 14.39 7.96
C SER A 57 -6.29 14.99 9.08
N LYS A 58 -5.70 14.14 9.95
CA LYS A 58 -4.89 14.58 11.09
C LYS A 58 -3.39 14.36 10.87
N TYR A 59 -3.03 13.35 10.12
CA TYR A 59 -1.65 12.94 9.88
C TYR A 59 -1.33 12.96 8.38
N SER A 60 -0.06 13.14 8.04
CA SER A 60 0.40 13.05 6.65
C SER A 60 0.03 11.70 6.04
N THR A 61 -0.63 11.73 4.88
CA THR A 61 -1.05 10.53 4.16
C THR A 61 0.14 9.63 3.82
N GLY A 62 1.30 10.22 3.46
CA GLY A 62 2.54 9.48 3.17
C GLY A 62 3.04 8.69 4.39
N ARG A 63 3.04 9.29 5.59
CA ARG A 63 3.43 8.59 6.82
C ARG A 63 2.52 7.41 7.14
N LEU A 64 1.22 7.57 6.90
CA LEU A 64 0.24 6.50 7.14
C LEU A 64 0.42 5.34 6.15
N ILE A 65 0.69 5.63 4.86
CA ILE A 65 1.02 4.60 3.86
C ILE A 65 2.29 3.86 4.25
N THR A 66 3.35 4.58 4.63
CA THR A 66 4.60 3.99 5.13
C THR A 66 4.35 3.04 6.31
N ALA A 67 3.55 3.48 7.29
CA ALA A 67 3.18 2.64 8.43
C ALA A 67 2.41 1.37 8.02
N CYS A 68 1.50 1.48 7.04
CA CYS A 68 0.78 0.32 6.50
C CYS A 68 1.74 -0.65 5.80
N ILE A 69 2.69 -0.18 4.99
CA ILE A 69 3.66 -1.06 4.31
C ILE A 69 4.55 -1.78 5.33
N ILE A 70 5.03 -1.08 6.36
CA ILE A 70 5.80 -1.69 7.45
C ILE A 70 4.97 -2.74 8.20
N ALA A 71 3.69 -2.46 8.47
CA ALA A 71 2.79 -3.43 9.08
C ALA A 71 2.63 -4.69 8.19
N TYR A 72 2.52 -4.53 6.88
CA TYR A 72 2.45 -5.65 5.93
C TYR A 72 3.74 -6.48 5.89
N ILE A 73 4.91 -5.87 6.03
CA ILE A 73 6.17 -6.61 6.20
C ILE A 73 6.09 -7.48 7.46
N GLY A 74 5.63 -6.93 8.58
CA GLY A 74 5.42 -7.67 9.83
C GLY A 74 4.41 -8.81 9.69
N ILE A 75 3.28 -8.56 9.01
CA ILE A 75 2.25 -9.55 8.70
C ILE A 75 2.84 -10.69 7.86
N THR A 76 3.64 -10.39 6.83
CA THR A 76 4.28 -11.40 5.97
C THR A 76 5.28 -12.24 6.76
N VAL A 77 6.10 -11.61 7.60
CA VAL A 77 7.03 -12.34 8.49
C VAL A 77 6.27 -13.26 9.44
N PHE A 78 5.18 -12.78 10.05
CA PHE A 78 4.33 -13.62 10.91
C PHE A 78 3.72 -14.79 10.13
N ALA A 79 3.28 -14.58 8.88
CA ALA A 79 2.71 -15.61 8.02
C ALA A 79 3.71 -16.77 7.78
N VAL A 80 4.99 -16.47 7.55
CA VAL A 80 6.04 -17.50 7.32
C VAL A 80 6.17 -18.47 8.50
N PHE A 81 5.97 -17.99 9.72
CA PHE A 81 6.06 -18.81 10.95
C PHE A 81 4.73 -19.42 11.38
N MET A 82 3.66 -19.16 10.66
CA MET A 82 2.32 -19.64 10.99
C MET A 82 2.21 -21.17 10.77
N LYS A 83 1.55 -21.86 11.74
CA LYS A 83 1.36 -23.32 11.72
C LYS A 83 -0.05 -23.76 12.12
N SER A 84 -0.92 -22.86 12.54
CA SER A 84 -2.22 -23.21 13.09
C SER A 84 -3.36 -22.37 12.51
N GLN A 85 -4.57 -22.97 12.48
CA GLN A 85 -5.81 -22.31 12.07
C GLN A 85 -6.09 -21.04 12.89
N ARG A 86 -5.77 -21.00 14.17
CA ARG A 86 -5.98 -19.83 15.03
C ARG A 86 -5.08 -18.67 14.60
N GLN A 87 -3.81 -18.96 14.28
CA GLN A 87 -2.87 -17.95 13.76
C GLN A 87 -3.33 -17.40 12.41
N PHE A 88 -3.93 -18.24 11.56
CA PHE A 88 -4.50 -17.79 10.30
C PHE A 88 -5.65 -16.78 10.49
N TRP A 89 -6.53 -17.01 11.46
CA TRP A 89 -7.60 -16.05 11.79
C TRP A 89 -7.05 -14.71 12.30
N VAL A 90 -6.03 -14.74 13.16
CA VAL A 90 -5.34 -13.54 13.61
C VAL A 90 -4.71 -12.80 12.44
N LEU A 91 -4.02 -13.53 11.55
CA LEU A 91 -3.44 -12.98 10.33
C LEU A 91 -4.51 -12.30 9.46
N ALA A 92 -5.65 -12.96 9.24
CA ALA A 92 -6.76 -12.44 8.44
C ALA A 92 -7.31 -11.12 9.00
N ILE A 93 -7.42 -10.98 10.31
CA ILE A 93 -7.85 -9.73 10.95
C ILE A 93 -6.82 -8.62 10.70
N PHE A 94 -5.53 -8.88 10.91
CA PHE A 94 -4.48 -7.88 10.66
C PHE A 94 -4.41 -7.48 9.19
N VAL A 95 -4.50 -8.44 8.26
CA VAL A 95 -4.57 -8.15 6.83
C VAL A 95 -5.76 -7.23 6.54
N GLY A 96 -6.96 -7.56 7.05
CA GLY A 96 -8.16 -6.74 6.86
C GLY A 96 -7.99 -5.31 7.37
N MET A 97 -7.42 -5.13 8.57
CA MET A 97 -7.19 -3.80 9.16
C MET A 97 -6.38 -2.90 8.23
N PHE A 98 -5.28 -3.40 7.69
CA PHE A 98 -4.37 -2.58 6.87
C PHE A 98 -4.76 -2.56 5.39
N GLN A 99 -5.48 -3.57 4.87
CA GLN A 99 -5.94 -3.63 3.48
C GLN A 99 -6.86 -2.45 3.12
N GLY A 100 -7.90 -2.23 3.92
CA GLY A 100 -8.81 -1.11 3.71
C GLY A 100 -8.09 0.24 3.82
N GLY A 101 -7.17 0.35 4.80
CA GLY A 101 -6.37 1.55 5.03
C GLY A 101 -5.46 1.88 3.86
N ILE A 102 -4.60 0.95 3.44
CA ILE A 102 -3.58 1.20 2.41
C ILE A 102 -4.22 1.55 1.06
N GLN A 103 -5.34 0.90 0.69
CA GLN A 103 -6.06 1.20 -0.55
C GLN A 103 -6.69 2.60 -0.53
N ALA A 104 -7.38 2.97 0.56
CA ALA A 104 -8.00 4.28 0.71
C ALA A 104 -6.95 5.40 0.75
N LEU A 105 -5.86 5.20 1.50
CA LEU A 105 -4.77 6.16 1.63
C LEU A 105 -4.02 6.37 0.31
N SER A 106 -3.75 5.29 -0.44
CA SER A 106 -3.06 5.37 -1.74
C SER A 106 -3.85 6.18 -2.75
N ARG A 107 -5.18 5.97 -2.83
CA ARG A 107 -6.06 6.77 -3.68
C ARG A 107 -6.11 8.23 -3.24
N SER A 108 -6.18 8.48 -1.94
CA SER A 108 -6.17 9.84 -1.38
C SER A 108 -4.84 10.57 -1.61
N TYR A 109 -3.71 9.89 -1.48
CA TYR A 109 -2.39 10.42 -1.77
C TYR A 109 -2.25 10.77 -3.25
N PHE A 110 -2.65 9.84 -4.12
CA PHE A 110 -2.58 10.03 -5.57
C PHE A 110 -3.44 11.19 -6.04
N ALA A 111 -4.65 11.35 -5.49
CA ALA A 111 -5.53 12.48 -5.80
C ALA A 111 -4.90 13.85 -5.50
N LYS A 112 -3.95 13.93 -4.56
CA LYS A 112 -3.28 15.18 -4.18
C LYS A 112 -2.14 15.58 -5.11
N ILE A 113 -1.55 14.60 -5.82
CA ILE A 113 -0.36 14.81 -6.67
C ILE A 113 -0.67 14.87 -8.16
N ILE A 114 -1.93 14.56 -8.56
CA ILE A 114 -2.34 14.60 -9.97
C ILE A 114 -3.09 15.91 -10.30
N PRO A 115 -3.00 16.41 -11.56
CA PRO A 115 -3.81 17.53 -12.02
C PRO A 115 -5.30 17.20 -12.01
N SER A 116 -6.13 18.11 -11.50
CA SER A 116 -7.59 17.92 -11.38
C SER A 116 -8.27 17.72 -12.74
N GLU A 117 -7.78 18.41 -13.78
CA GLU A 117 -8.37 18.42 -15.13
C GLU A 117 -8.27 17.05 -15.83
N ARG A 118 -7.30 16.21 -15.46
CA ARG A 118 -7.04 14.91 -16.08
C ARG A 118 -7.12 13.75 -15.06
N SER A 119 -7.78 13.97 -13.95
CA SER A 119 -7.86 12.99 -12.85
C SER A 119 -8.38 11.62 -13.29
N GLY A 120 -9.37 11.57 -14.20
CA GLY A 120 -9.93 10.33 -14.73
C GLY A 120 -8.91 9.45 -15.44
N GLU A 121 -8.03 10.05 -16.28
CA GLU A 121 -6.97 9.32 -16.99
C GLU A 121 -5.94 8.73 -16.01
N TYR A 122 -5.52 9.54 -15.03
CA TYR A 122 -4.54 9.11 -14.05
C TYR A 122 -5.08 8.01 -13.11
N PHE A 123 -6.34 8.11 -12.67
CA PHE A 123 -6.97 7.04 -11.90
C PHE A 123 -7.18 5.77 -12.73
N GLY A 124 -7.49 5.90 -14.02
CA GLY A 124 -7.52 4.77 -14.94
C GLY A 124 -6.17 4.04 -15.01
N LEU A 125 -5.07 4.79 -15.10
CA LEU A 125 -3.72 4.22 -15.08
C LEU A 125 -3.39 3.55 -13.74
N MET A 126 -3.78 4.17 -12.61
CA MET A 126 -3.62 3.57 -11.28
C MET A 126 -4.39 2.26 -11.14
N ASP A 127 -5.61 2.18 -11.66
CA ASP A 127 -6.42 0.95 -11.63
C ASP A 127 -5.82 -0.16 -12.51
N ILE A 128 -5.25 0.19 -13.67
CA ILE A 128 -4.51 -0.77 -14.52
C ILE A 128 -3.28 -1.31 -13.76
N CYS A 129 -2.49 -0.44 -13.14
CA CYS A 129 -1.36 -0.83 -12.32
C CYS A 129 -1.81 -1.74 -11.15
N GLY A 130 -2.89 -1.38 -10.45
CA GLY A 130 -3.42 -2.16 -9.34
C GLY A 130 -3.93 -3.54 -9.76
N LYS A 131 -4.62 -3.65 -10.88
CA LYS A 131 -5.12 -4.94 -11.39
C LYS A 131 -4.00 -5.83 -11.96
N GLY A 132 -2.94 -5.23 -12.50
CA GLY A 132 -1.76 -5.95 -12.97
C GLY A 132 -0.81 -6.38 -11.86
N ALA A 133 -0.94 -5.76 -10.68
CA ALA A 133 0.00 -5.94 -9.59
C ALA A 133 0.02 -7.38 -9.06
N SER A 134 -1.13 -8.02 -8.78
CA SER A 134 -1.16 -9.38 -8.20
C SER A 134 -0.49 -10.47 -9.06
N PHE A 135 -0.21 -10.19 -10.32
CA PHE A 135 0.43 -11.13 -11.24
C PHE A 135 1.90 -11.38 -10.89
N LEU A 136 2.67 -10.33 -10.62
CA LEU A 136 4.11 -10.46 -10.32
C LEU A 136 4.35 -11.21 -9.00
N GLY A 137 3.65 -10.85 -7.95
CA GLY A 137 3.80 -11.47 -6.64
C GLY A 137 3.39 -12.93 -6.64
N THR A 138 2.27 -13.29 -7.25
CA THR A 138 1.84 -14.69 -7.37
C THR A 138 2.81 -15.52 -8.19
N LEU A 139 3.38 -14.96 -9.27
CA LEU A 139 4.41 -15.62 -10.08
C LEU A 139 5.71 -15.84 -9.28
N VAL A 140 6.16 -14.83 -8.54
CA VAL A 140 7.36 -14.92 -7.69
C VAL A 140 7.15 -15.97 -6.58
N VAL A 141 6.01 -15.94 -5.89
CA VAL A 141 5.69 -16.92 -4.83
C VAL A 141 5.61 -18.33 -5.42
N GLY A 142 4.91 -18.50 -6.55
CA GLY A 142 4.77 -19.80 -7.22
C GLY A 142 6.11 -20.36 -7.68
N ALA A 143 6.91 -19.57 -8.39
CA ALA A 143 8.24 -19.99 -8.88
C ALA A 143 9.19 -20.33 -7.72
N ALA A 144 9.27 -19.46 -6.70
CA ALA A 144 10.12 -19.70 -5.55
C ALA A 144 9.68 -20.96 -4.78
N SER A 145 8.37 -21.16 -4.61
CA SER A 145 7.84 -22.36 -3.95
C SER A 145 8.20 -23.65 -4.69
N GLN A 146 8.19 -23.63 -6.02
CA GLN A 146 8.57 -24.78 -6.85
C GLN A 146 10.09 -25.03 -6.83
N ILE A 147 10.89 -23.98 -6.95
CA ILE A 147 12.37 -24.12 -6.99
C ILE A 147 12.91 -24.60 -5.65
N PHE A 148 12.41 -24.06 -4.55
CA PHE A 148 12.92 -24.36 -3.20
C PHE A 148 12.12 -25.46 -2.48
N GLY A 149 11.05 -25.98 -3.09
CA GLY A 149 10.23 -27.05 -2.53
C GLY A 149 9.46 -26.65 -1.25
N SER A 150 9.30 -25.34 -0.97
CA SER A 150 8.65 -24.84 0.24
C SER A 150 7.83 -23.58 -0.03
N ILE A 151 6.55 -23.65 0.26
CA ILE A 151 5.65 -22.49 0.12
C ILE A 151 6.01 -21.35 1.07
N ASN A 152 6.59 -21.65 2.24
CA ASN A 152 7.05 -20.64 3.19
C ASN A 152 8.15 -19.76 2.60
N ILE A 153 9.06 -20.34 1.82
CA ILE A 153 10.09 -19.59 1.10
C ILE A 153 9.46 -18.72 0.03
N GLY A 154 8.47 -19.25 -0.71
CA GLY A 154 7.70 -18.45 -1.66
C GLY A 154 7.06 -17.23 -1.01
N VAL A 155 6.33 -17.43 0.09
CA VAL A 155 5.69 -16.33 0.84
C VAL A 155 6.71 -15.34 1.37
N SER A 156 7.90 -15.78 1.81
CA SER A 156 8.95 -14.87 2.28
C SER A 156 9.46 -13.91 1.19
N MET A 157 9.36 -14.27 -0.10
CA MET A 157 9.73 -13.40 -1.22
C MET A 157 8.83 -12.14 -1.32
N ILE A 158 7.61 -12.19 -0.78
CA ILE A 158 6.72 -11.02 -0.73
C ILE A 158 7.35 -9.88 0.08
N VAL A 159 8.19 -10.20 1.09
CA VAL A 159 8.92 -9.18 1.86
C VAL A 159 9.81 -8.32 0.95
N LEU A 160 10.40 -8.91 -0.11
CA LEU A 160 11.21 -8.15 -1.06
C LEU A 160 10.37 -7.16 -1.86
N LEU A 161 9.14 -7.54 -2.27
CA LEU A 161 8.20 -6.65 -2.96
C LEU A 161 7.80 -5.47 -2.06
N PHE A 162 7.45 -5.74 -0.80
CA PHE A 162 7.14 -4.68 0.15
C PHE A 162 8.34 -3.79 0.44
N THR A 163 9.54 -4.35 0.57
CA THR A 163 10.75 -3.58 0.82
C THR A 163 11.08 -2.68 -0.37
N ALA A 164 11.00 -3.20 -1.60
CA ALA A 164 11.18 -2.40 -2.82
C ALA A 164 10.12 -1.28 -2.90
N GLY A 165 8.84 -1.61 -2.67
CA GLY A 165 7.73 -0.66 -2.64
C GLY A 165 7.93 0.41 -1.56
N LEU A 166 8.39 0.03 -0.36
CA LEU A 166 8.67 0.95 0.74
C LEU A 166 9.77 1.95 0.39
N VAL A 167 10.90 1.46 -0.13
CA VAL A 167 12.04 2.32 -0.52
C VAL A 167 11.61 3.31 -1.59
N LEU A 168 10.96 2.83 -2.65
CA LEU A 168 10.47 3.67 -3.74
C LEU A 168 9.42 4.69 -3.24
N PHE A 169 8.54 4.27 -2.33
CA PHE A 169 7.52 5.17 -1.78
C PHE A 169 8.13 6.26 -0.90
N ILE A 170 9.09 5.94 -0.02
CA ILE A 170 9.79 6.93 0.80
C ILE A 170 10.55 7.95 -0.07
N MET A 171 11.18 7.48 -1.15
CA MET A 171 11.83 8.39 -2.11
C MET A 171 10.82 9.32 -2.77
N THR A 172 9.66 8.82 -3.17
CA THR A 172 8.59 9.61 -3.78
C THR A 172 8.04 10.65 -2.79
N ASP A 173 7.69 10.24 -1.58
CA ASP A 173 7.12 11.12 -0.55
C ASP A 173 8.08 12.26 -0.17
N LYS A 174 9.39 12.00 -0.15
CA LYS A 174 10.42 13.03 0.08
C LYS A 174 10.52 14.02 -1.08
N LEU A 175 10.39 13.54 -2.32
CA LEU A 175 10.44 14.41 -3.52
C LEU A 175 9.20 15.30 -3.57
N ASP A 176 8.03 14.73 -3.39
CA ASP A 176 6.75 15.46 -3.39
C ASP A 176 6.71 16.53 -2.27
N SER A 177 7.23 16.19 -1.07
CA SER A 177 7.34 17.16 0.03
C SER A 177 8.30 18.30 -0.30
N LYS A 178 9.43 18.01 -0.94
CA LYS A 178 10.40 19.04 -1.33
C LYS A 178 9.87 19.96 -2.43
N GLU A 179 9.14 19.43 -3.40
CA GLU A 179 8.49 20.25 -4.43
C GLU A 179 7.40 21.15 -3.84
N ALA A 180 6.64 20.67 -2.87
CA ALA A 180 5.65 21.47 -2.18
C ALA A 180 6.27 22.62 -1.41
N ASP A 181 7.39 22.40 -0.70
CA ASP A 181 8.12 23.43 0.03
C ASP A 181 8.70 24.50 -0.90
N LEU A 182 9.29 24.08 -2.04
CA LEU A 182 9.82 25.02 -3.06
C LEU A 182 8.72 25.88 -3.69
N ASN A 183 7.54 25.31 -3.94
CA ASN A 183 6.42 26.06 -4.49
C ASN A 183 5.86 27.10 -3.51
N ILE A 184 5.85 26.79 -2.22
CA ILE A 184 5.46 27.73 -1.15
C ILE A 184 6.48 28.88 -1.07
N GLU A 185 7.77 28.58 -1.09
CA GLU A 185 8.85 29.57 -1.04
C GLU A 185 8.80 30.52 -2.24
N ASN A 186 8.65 29.96 -3.45
CA ASN A 186 8.53 30.76 -4.69
C ASN A 186 7.26 31.64 -4.68
N GLY A 187 6.15 31.13 -4.15
CA GLY A 187 4.91 31.89 -3.98
C GLY A 187 5.06 33.05 -3.00
N MET A 188 5.80 32.86 -1.91
CA MET A 188 6.10 33.94 -0.93
C MET A 188 7.02 35.00 -1.52
N ILE A 189 8.05 34.61 -2.28
CA ILE A 189 8.96 35.57 -2.95
C ILE A 189 8.20 36.40 -3.97
N ALA A 190 7.35 35.78 -4.80
CA ALA A 190 6.53 36.48 -5.78
C ALA A 190 5.59 37.50 -5.10
N ASN A 191 4.95 37.13 -3.99
CA ASN A 191 4.01 38.00 -3.27
C ASN A 191 4.74 39.20 -2.61
N ASN A 192 5.93 38.99 -2.08
CA ASN A 192 6.76 40.07 -1.49
C ASN A 192 7.23 41.05 -2.57
N SER A 193 7.66 40.57 -3.75
CA SER A 193 8.07 41.44 -4.86
C SER A 193 6.91 42.29 -5.40
N PHE A 194 5.68 41.77 -5.41
CA PHE A 194 4.47 42.56 -5.75
C PHE A 194 4.14 43.60 -4.70
N ALA A 195 4.37 43.32 -3.43
CA ALA A 195 4.14 44.28 -2.34
C ALA A 195 5.15 45.44 -2.36
N GLU A 196 6.42 45.14 -2.59
CA GLU A 196 7.48 46.16 -2.73
C GLU A 196 7.28 47.02 -3.98
N GLY A 197 6.90 46.44 -5.11
CA GLY A 197 6.63 47.21 -6.34
C GLY A 197 5.44 48.18 -6.21
N LYS A 198 4.43 47.85 -5.37
CA LYS A 198 3.33 48.78 -5.04
C LYS A 198 3.74 49.90 -4.09
N ALA A 199 4.67 49.65 -3.19
CA ALA A 199 5.15 50.64 -2.21
C ALA A 199 6.04 51.71 -2.86
N VAL A 200 6.72 51.40 -3.99
CA VAL A 200 7.60 52.33 -4.72
C VAL A 200 6.78 53.20 -5.71
N ASN A 201 5.58 52.84 -6.10
CA ASN A 201 4.74 53.58 -7.05
C ASN A 201 3.64 54.44 -6.40
N ASN A 202 3.59 54.58 -5.08
CA ASN A 202 2.80 55.54 -4.29
C ASN A 202 3.69 56.57 -3.59
#